data_844717ffb4f5acf7a241277d26cdc0e9
#
_entry.id   844717ffb4f5acf7a241277d26cdc0e9
#
_cell.length_a   1.000
_cell.length_b   1.000
_cell.length_c   1.000
_cell.angle_alpha   90.00
_cell.angle_beta   90.00
_cell.angle_gamma   90.00
#
_symmetry.space_group_name_H-M   'P 1'
#
loop_
_entity.id
_entity.type
_entity.pdbx_description
1 polymer ?
#
loop_
_entity_poly.entity_id
_entity_poly.type
_entity_poly.pdbx_seq_one_letter_code
_entity_poly.pdbx_strand_id
1 'polypeptide(L)'
;KKLNLKYGVESYNRLVENAQRRKILIVGEMIVGTDSDDKQVLEKTEQFLDTINFDILRLQIMQPLPGTKLFDRLAQEERLDLKDFPEDWRKLANEFTMGVHYQPKNLDRKTLQRWVKRVGTKFYSPWRIIKRAWKCFLNTLSPRMALTIIVMSFKSRKTYVNAKV
;
A
#
# COMPACT_ATOMS: atom_id res chain seq x y z
N LYS A 1 6.01 -5.54 16.77
CA LYS A 1 4.62 -6.04 16.88
C LYS A 1 4.40 -6.94 15.69
N LYS A 2 4.34 -8.26 15.89
CA LYS A 2 3.89 -9.19 14.83
C LYS A 2 2.58 -8.68 14.29
N LEU A 3 2.43 -8.64 12.97
CA LEU A 3 1.14 -8.42 12.34
C LEU A 3 0.20 -9.47 12.93
N ASN A 4 -0.62 -9.05 13.88
CA ASN A 4 -1.56 -9.95 14.53
C ASN A 4 -2.73 -10.09 13.55
N LEU A 5 -2.50 -10.86 12.49
CA LEU A 5 -3.57 -11.33 11.62
C LEU A 5 -4.42 -12.27 12.47
N LYS A 6 -5.33 -11.69 13.25
CA LYS A 6 -6.30 -12.40 14.08
C LYS A 6 -7.14 -13.39 13.27
N TYR A 7 -7.06 -13.29 11.94
CA TYR A 7 -7.77 -14.08 10.96
C TYR A 7 -6.81 -14.51 9.85
N GLY A 8 -6.87 -15.76 9.41
CA GLY A 8 -6.09 -16.28 8.29
C GLY A 8 -6.48 -15.62 6.95
N VAL A 9 -5.62 -15.77 5.94
CA VAL A 9 -5.83 -15.23 4.57
C VAL A 9 -7.20 -15.59 4.00
N GLU A 10 -7.68 -16.81 4.27
CA GLU A 10 -8.99 -17.29 3.84
C GLU A 10 -10.15 -16.43 4.38
N SER A 11 -10.03 -15.95 5.62
CA SER A 11 -11.05 -15.09 6.23
C SER A 11 -11.13 -13.73 5.55
N TYR A 12 -9.99 -13.17 5.15
CA TYR A 12 -9.96 -11.92 4.39
C TYR A 12 -10.56 -12.11 2.99
N ASN A 13 -10.24 -13.20 2.30
CA ASN A 13 -10.83 -13.49 0.99
C ASN A 13 -12.34 -13.66 1.07
N ARG A 14 -12.85 -14.38 2.08
CA ARG A 14 -14.30 -14.49 2.32
C ARG A 14 -14.94 -13.13 2.61
N LEU A 15 -14.26 -12.26 3.38
CA LEU A 15 -14.75 -10.91 3.65
C LEU A 15 -14.89 -10.11 2.34
N VAL A 16 -13.87 -10.14 1.48
CA VAL A 16 -13.91 -9.45 0.18
C VAL A 16 -15.07 -9.98 -0.67
N GLU A 17 -15.21 -11.29 -0.79
CA GLU A 17 -16.28 -11.90 -1.59
C GLU A 17 -17.69 -11.56 -1.04
N ASN A 18 -17.86 -11.61 0.29
CA ASN A 18 -19.13 -11.25 0.92
C ASN A 18 -19.46 -9.76 0.75
N ALA A 19 -18.47 -8.89 0.78
CA ALA A 19 -18.64 -7.47 0.51
C ALA A 19 -19.05 -7.24 -0.96
N GLN A 20 -18.35 -7.88 -1.90
CA GLN A 20 -18.68 -7.78 -3.33
C GLN A 20 -20.11 -8.24 -3.62
N ARG A 21 -20.56 -9.37 -3.07
CA ARG A 21 -21.95 -9.83 -3.21
C ARG A 21 -22.98 -8.80 -2.72
N ARG A 22 -22.58 -7.94 -1.78
CA ARG A 22 -23.40 -6.80 -1.30
C ARG A 22 -23.14 -5.51 -2.05
N LYS A 23 -22.42 -5.58 -3.18
CA LYS A 23 -22.04 -4.42 -4.02
C LYS A 23 -21.15 -3.39 -3.27
N ILE A 24 -20.27 -3.88 -2.38
CA ILE A 24 -19.29 -3.09 -1.64
C ILE A 24 -17.91 -3.45 -2.16
N LEU A 25 -17.12 -2.45 -2.61
CA LEU A 25 -15.72 -2.61 -2.99
C LEU A 25 -14.83 -2.49 -1.76
N ILE A 26 -13.80 -3.33 -1.69
CA ILE A 26 -12.84 -3.34 -0.58
C ILE A 26 -11.52 -2.72 -1.01
N VAL A 27 -11.10 -1.70 -0.27
CA VAL A 27 -9.77 -1.12 -0.38
C VAL A 27 -8.89 -1.71 0.72
N GLY A 28 -7.84 -2.44 0.33
CA GLY A 28 -6.80 -2.87 1.25
C GLY A 28 -5.80 -1.73 1.46
N GLU A 29 -5.63 -1.26 2.68
CA GLU A 29 -4.62 -0.26 3.02
C GLU A 29 -3.50 -0.91 3.83
N MET A 30 -2.26 -0.76 3.38
CA MET A 30 -1.09 -1.32 4.04
C MET A 30 0.01 -0.28 4.15
N ILE A 31 0.64 -0.23 5.31
CA ILE A 31 1.78 0.63 5.59
C ILE A 31 2.99 -0.26 5.81
N VAL A 32 4.10 0.08 5.15
CA VAL A 32 5.38 -0.62 5.25
C VAL A 32 6.49 0.35 5.63
N GLY A 33 7.64 -0.17 6.05
CA GLY A 33 8.78 0.63 6.46
C GLY A 33 8.78 0.96 7.96
N THR A 34 8.00 0.23 8.75
CA THR A 34 8.06 0.34 10.22
C THR A 34 9.39 -0.21 10.76
N ASP A 35 9.72 0.11 12.02
CA ASP A 35 10.96 -0.38 12.66
C ASP A 35 11.02 -1.91 12.81
N SER A 36 9.88 -2.59 12.70
CA SER A 36 9.80 -4.05 12.74
C SER A 36 9.91 -4.70 11.36
N ASP A 37 9.92 -3.90 10.28
CA ASP A 37 9.96 -4.44 8.94
C ASP A 37 11.40 -4.71 8.51
N ASP A 38 11.62 -5.92 8.05
CA ASP A 38 12.83 -6.40 7.42
C ASP A 38 12.51 -7.01 6.04
N LYS A 39 13.51 -7.56 5.37
CA LYS A 39 13.32 -8.21 4.06
C LYS A 39 12.33 -9.37 4.13
N GLN A 40 12.33 -10.15 5.21
CA GLN A 40 11.42 -11.30 5.37
C GLN A 40 9.97 -10.85 5.52
N VAL A 41 9.74 -9.75 6.28
CA VAL A 41 8.40 -9.16 6.43
C VAL A 41 7.89 -8.65 5.09
N LEU A 42 8.75 -7.98 4.29
CA LEU A 42 8.38 -7.53 2.95
C LEU A 42 8.01 -8.69 2.02
N GLU A 43 8.78 -9.78 2.03
CA GLU A 43 8.49 -10.99 1.24
C GLU A 43 7.17 -11.65 1.65
N LYS A 44 6.92 -11.82 2.95
CA LYS A 44 5.64 -12.33 3.47
C LYS A 44 4.46 -11.43 3.10
N THR A 45 4.66 -10.13 3.14
CA THR A 45 3.65 -9.15 2.73
C THR A 45 3.34 -9.28 1.24
N GLU A 46 4.34 -9.45 0.39
CA GLU A 46 4.12 -9.67 -1.04
C GLU A 46 3.37 -10.98 -1.31
N GLN A 47 3.75 -12.08 -0.64
CA GLN A 47 3.04 -13.36 -0.72
C GLN A 47 1.57 -13.21 -0.31
N PHE A 48 1.30 -12.50 0.80
CA PHE A 48 -0.05 -12.20 1.24
C PHE A 48 -0.83 -11.42 0.17
N LEU A 49 -0.23 -10.38 -0.43
CA LEU A 49 -0.86 -9.58 -1.48
C LEU A 49 -1.12 -10.37 -2.78
N ASP A 50 -0.34 -11.41 -3.04
CA ASP A 50 -0.57 -12.30 -4.19
C ASP A 50 -1.78 -13.23 -3.98
N THR A 51 -2.14 -13.52 -2.74
CA THR A 51 -3.23 -14.44 -2.38
C THR A 51 -4.55 -13.74 -2.08
N ILE A 52 -4.51 -12.45 -1.68
CA ILE A 52 -5.72 -11.70 -1.32
C ILE A 52 -6.36 -11.01 -2.53
N ASN A 53 -7.69 -11.01 -2.57
CA ASN A 53 -8.47 -10.47 -3.68
C ASN A 53 -9.04 -9.07 -3.39
N PHE A 54 -8.22 -8.14 -2.87
CA PHE A 54 -8.65 -6.75 -2.74
C PHE A 54 -9.05 -6.16 -4.10
N ASP A 55 -10.10 -5.34 -4.13
CA ASP A 55 -10.50 -4.62 -5.33
C ASP A 55 -9.48 -3.52 -5.67
N ILE A 56 -9.07 -2.79 -4.67
CA ILE A 56 -8.07 -1.73 -4.73
C ILE A 56 -7.02 -1.94 -3.63
N LEU A 57 -5.78 -1.61 -3.90
CA LEU A 57 -4.69 -1.63 -2.92
C LEU A 57 -4.11 -0.22 -2.75
N ARG A 58 -3.98 0.21 -1.51
CA ARG A 58 -3.15 1.36 -1.14
C ARG A 58 -1.96 0.86 -0.33
N LEU A 59 -0.82 0.76 -0.99
CA LEU A 59 0.44 0.39 -0.37
C LEU A 59 1.26 1.66 -0.18
N GLN A 60 1.53 2.02 1.07
CA GLN A 60 2.19 3.27 1.43
C GLN A 60 3.42 3.00 2.30
N ILE A 61 4.42 3.86 2.18
CA ILE A 61 5.55 3.89 3.11
C ILE A 61 5.13 4.71 4.33
N MET A 62 5.55 4.26 5.52
CA MET A 62 5.31 4.96 6.77
C MET A 62 5.75 6.43 6.68
N GLN A 63 4.87 7.36 7.07
CA GLN A 63 5.16 8.78 7.05
C GLN A 63 5.27 9.34 8.48
N PRO A 64 6.40 9.97 8.83
CA PRO A 64 6.55 10.67 10.11
C PRO A 64 5.87 12.03 10.05
N LEU A 65 4.58 12.06 10.36
CA LEU A 65 3.81 13.30 10.34
C LEU A 65 4.15 14.17 11.57
N PRO A 66 4.42 15.47 11.40
CA PRO A 66 4.68 16.39 12.49
C PRO A 66 3.58 16.38 13.56
N GLY A 67 3.97 16.53 14.83
CA GLY A 67 3.05 16.46 15.96
C GLY A 67 2.67 15.03 16.39
N THR A 68 3.26 14.01 15.78
CA THR A 68 3.07 12.62 16.21
C THR A 68 4.25 12.12 17.04
N LYS A 69 3.99 11.19 17.97
CA LYS A 69 5.05 10.49 18.74
C LYS A 69 6.08 9.80 17.84
N LEU A 70 5.69 9.39 16.65
CA LEU A 70 6.60 8.81 15.66
C LEU A 70 7.60 9.85 15.17
N PHE A 71 7.12 11.04 14.81
CA PHE A 71 7.96 12.15 14.37
C PHE A 71 8.98 12.53 15.45
N ASP A 72 8.50 12.76 16.68
CA ASP A 72 9.37 13.16 17.81
C ASP A 72 10.44 12.10 18.09
N ARG A 73 10.06 10.83 18.08
CA ARG A 73 10.99 9.72 18.28
C ARG A 73 12.07 9.66 17.19
N LEU A 74 11.67 9.75 15.91
CA LEU A 74 12.61 9.70 14.80
C LEU A 74 13.55 10.93 14.79
N ALA A 75 13.06 12.09 15.24
CA ALA A 75 13.89 13.28 15.41
C ALA A 75 14.91 13.09 16.52
N GLN A 76 14.50 12.55 17.69
CA GLN A 76 15.40 12.23 18.81
C GLN A 76 16.46 11.16 18.45
N GLU A 77 16.08 10.20 17.61
CA GLU A 77 16.99 9.14 17.11
C GLU A 77 17.86 9.63 15.93
N GLU A 78 17.80 10.91 15.54
CA GLU A 78 18.50 11.50 14.38
C GLU A 78 18.25 10.77 13.06
N ARG A 79 17.08 10.14 12.92
CA ARG A 79 16.67 9.35 11.76
C ARG A 79 15.70 10.10 10.85
N LEU A 80 15.30 11.31 11.21
CA LEU A 80 14.38 12.13 10.43
C LEU A 80 15.13 12.92 9.36
N ASP A 81 14.59 12.93 8.15
CA ASP A 81 15.16 13.62 6.99
C ASP A 81 14.41 14.91 6.62
N LEU A 82 13.66 15.43 7.58
CA LEU A 82 12.85 16.65 7.48
C LEU A 82 13.47 17.69 8.42
N LYS A 83 14.10 18.73 7.87
CA LYS A 83 14.84 19.73 8.64
C LYS A 83 14.30 21.15 8.46
N ASP A 84 13.63 21.42 7.33
CA ASP A 84 13.23 22.76 6.93
C ASP A 84 11.70 22.87 6.93
N PHE A 85 11.14 23.44 8.00
CA PHE A 85 9.73 23.79 8.08
C PHE A 85 9.53 25.23 7.52
N PRO A 86 8.47 25.49 6.73
CA PRO A 86 7.38 24.61 6.31
C PRO A 86 7.61 23.85 4.99
N GLU A 87 8.77 23.99 4.34
CA GLU A 87 9.03 23.43 3.01
C GLU A 87 8.94 21.90 2.99
N ASP A 88 9.35 21.26 4.07
CA ASP A 88 9.28 19.80 4.21
C ASP A 88 7.85 19.25 4.25
N TRP A 89 6.85 20.06 4.61
CA TRP A 89 5.44 19.65 4.53
C TRP A 89 5.01 19.41 3.08
N ARG A 90 5.54 20.17 2.15
CA ARG A 90 5.28 19.97 0.71
C ARG A 90 5.83 18.65 0.23
N LYS A 91 7.02 18.22 0.73
CA LYS A 91 7.60 16.91 0.44
C LYS A 91 6.68 15.79 0.93
N LEU A 92 6.22 15.86 2.19
CA LEU A 92 5.29 14.89 2.76
C LEU A 92 3.98 14.80 1.95
N ALA A 93 3.42 15.93 1.53
CA ALA A 93 2.18 15.95 0.75
C ALA A 93 2.37 15.38 -0.66
N ASN A 94 3.47 15.77 -1.35
CA ASN A 94 3.73 15.38 -2.73
C ASN A 94 4.20 13.92 -2.87
N GLU A 95 4.91 13.39 -1.87
CA GLU A 95 5.52 12.07 -1.88
C GLU A 95 4.84 11.10 -0.90
N PHE A 96 3.60 11.37 -0.53
CA PHE A 96 2.88 10.64 0.53
C PHE A 96 2.88 9.12 0.38
N THR A 97 2.87 8.60 -0.84
CA THR A 97 2.85 7.15 -1.08
C THR A 97 4.24 6.52 -1.09
N MET A 98 5.24 7.22 -1.64
CA MET A 98 6.54 6.64 -2.01
C MET A 98 7.73 7.32 -1.34
N GLY A 99 7.54 8.51 -0.76
CA GLY A 99 8.62 9.24 -0.08
C GLY A 99 9.08 8.50 1.17
N VAL A 100 10.40 8.42 1.38
CA VAL A 100 11.02 7.91 2.61
C VAL A 100 11.75 9.06 3.27
N HIS A 101 11.07 9.72 4.21
CA HIS A 101 11.58 10.92 4.90
C HIS A 101 12.24 10.61 6.24
N TYR A 102 12.74 9.40 6.39
CA TYR A 102 13.44 8.93 7.58
C TYR A 102 14.40 7.79 7.20
N GLN A 103 15.31 7.43 8.11
CA GLN A 103 16.14 6.24 7.95
C GLN A 103 15.43 5.03 8.56
N PRO A 104 14.97 4.04 7.75
CA PRO A 104 14.42 2.80 8.29
C PRO A 104 15.47 2.05 9.13
N LYS A 105 15.02 1.29 10.13
CA LYS A 105 15.93 0.60 11.06
C LYS A 105 16.59 -0.63 10.43
N ASN A 106 15.82 -1.44 9.71
CA ASN A 106 16.25 -2.75 9.19
C ASN A 106 16.29 -2.81 7.67
N LEU A 107 16.01 -1.69 6.98
CA LEU A 107 15.92 -1.61 5.53
C LEU A 107 16.65 -0.38 5.00
N ASP A 108 17.21 -0.51 3.81
CA ASP A 108 17.68 0.65 3.05
C ASP A 108 16.49 1.38 2.38
N ARG A 109 16.54 2.72 2.35
CA ARG A 109 15.50 3.59 1.77
C ARG A 109 15.17 3.22 0.32
N LYS A 110 16.20 3.07 -0.52
CA LYS A 110 16.03 2.71 -1.94
C LYS A 110 15.45 1.31 -2.09
N THR A 111 15.81 0.38 -1.23
CA THR A 111 15.27 -0.98 -1.22
C THR A 111 13.79 -0.96 -0.90
N LEU A 112 13.37 -0.19 0.12
CA LEU A 112 11.97 -0.04 0.49
C LEU A 112 11.14 0.61 -0.64
N GLN A 113 11.63 1.71 -1.24
CA GLN A 113 10.98 2.38 -2.35
C GLN A 113 10.83 1.47 -3.57
N ARG A 114 11.91 0.79 -3.96
CA ARG A 114 11.90 -0.17 -5.09
C ARG A 114 10.93 -1.30 -4.86
N TRP A 115 10.86 -1.80 -3.63
CA TRP A 115 9.91 -2.86 -3.28
C TRP A 115 8.46 -2.37 -3.43
N VAL A 116 8.10 -1.22 -2.86
CA VAL A 116 6.74 -0.65 -2.97
C VAL A 116 6.37 -0.39 -4.44
N LYS A 117 7.28 0.19 -5.22
CA LYS A 117 7.09 0.40 -6.66
C LYS A 117 6.83 -0.91 -7.40
N ARG A 118 7.67 -1.93 -7.17
CA ARG A 118 7.56 -3.24 -7.80
C ARG A 118 6.23 -3.92 -7.46
N VAL A 119 5.90 -4.00 -6.18
CA VAL A 119 4.69 -4.67 -5.71
C VAL A 119 3.43 -3.92 -6.15
N GLY A 120 3.41 -2.60 -6.04
CA GLY A 120 2.30 -1.79 -6.52
C GLY A 120 2.10 -1.93 -8.03
N THR A 121 3.16 -1.87 -8.82
CA THR A 121 3.10 -2.06 -10.29
C THR A 121 2.64 -3.48 -10.65
N LYS A 122 3.11 -4.50 -9.93
CA LYS A 122 2.70 -5.91 -10.10
C LYS A 122 1.21 -6.09 -9.79
N PHE A 123 0.74 -5.52 -8.67
CA PHE A 123 -0.68 -5.59 -8.29
C PHE A 123 -1.58 -4.93 -9.34
N TYR A 124 -1.14 -3.80 -9.89
CA TYR A 124 -1.87 -3.06 -10.92
C TYR A 124 -1.40 -3.38 -12.35
N SER A 125 -0.86 -4.57 -12.61
CA SER A 125 -0.60 -5.00 -13.99
C SER A 125 -1.91 -5.12 -14.77
N PRO A 126 -1.94 -4.79 -16.08
CA PRO A 126 -3.18 -4.76 -16.87
C PRO A 126 -3.99 -6.06 -16.78
N TRP A 127 -3.31 -7.19 -16.87
CA TRP A 127 -3.95 -8.51 -16.74
C TRP A 127 -4.63 -8.71 -15.37
N ARG A 128 -3.97 -8.32 -14.28
CA ARG A 128 -4.53 -8.43 -12.93
C ARG A 128 -5.71 -7.47 -12.73
N ILE A 129 -5.69 -6.30 -13.35
CA ILE A 129 -6.81 -5.35 -13.33
C ILE A 129 -8.04 -5.98 -14.01
N ILE A 130 -7.85 -6.52 -15.22
CA ILE A 130 -8.94 -7.16 -15.98
C ILE A 130 -9.50 -8.34 -15.20
N LYS A 131 -8.64 -9.22 -14.66
CA LYS A 131 -9.06 -10.38 -13.87
C LYS A 131 -9.91 -9.99 -12.65
N ARG A 132 -9.50 -8.93 -11.91
CA ARG A 132 -10.28 -8.43 -10.76
C ARG A 132 -11.61 -7.82 -11.18
N ALA A 133 -11.61 -7.01 -12.22
CA ALA A 133 -12.84 -6.42 -12.75
C ALA A 133 -13.83 -7.51 -13.22
N TRP A 134 -13.34 -8.54 -13.91
CA TRP A 134 -14.14 -9.67 -14.33
C TRP A 134 -14.69 -10.46 -13.14
N LYS A 135 -13.87 -10.78 -12.15
CA LYS A 135 -14.32 -11.45 -10.91
C LYS A 135 -15.39 -10.62 -10.18
N CYS A 136 -15.18 -9.31 -10.07
CA CYS A 136 -16.16 -8.40 -9.48
C CYS A 136 -17.49 -8.42 -10.29
N PHE A 137 -17.41 -8.37 -11.61
CA PHE A 137 -18.60 -8.46 -12.48
C PHE A 137 -19.37 -9.75 -12.22
N LEU A 138 -18.70 -10.91 -12.20
CA LEU A 138 -19.34 -12.20 -11.95
C LEU A 138 -20.02 -12.26 -10.57
N ASN A 139 -19.40 -11.65 -9.54
CA ASN A 139 -19.95 -11.66 -8.17
C ASN A 139 -21.11 -10.68 -7.98
N THR A 140 -21.15 -9.59 -8.76
CA THR A 140 -22.10 -8.49 -8.54
C THR A 140 -23.14 -8.32 -9.65
N LEU A 141 -22.87 -8.88 -10.83
CA LEU A 141 -23.59 -8.63 -12.10
C LEU A 141 -23.70 -7.12 -12.40
N SER A 142 -22.76 -6.32 -11.93
CA SER A 142 -22.75 -4.86 -12.06
C SER A 142 -21.60 -4.37 -12.96
N PRO A 143 -21.87 -3.99 -14.21
CA PRO A 143 -20.85 -3.41 -15.10
C PRO A 143 -20.24 -2.13 -14.52
N ARG A 144 -21.05 -1.33 -13.79
CA ARG A 144 -20.59 -0.10 -13.15
C ARG A 144 -19.48 -0.36 -12.12
N MET A 145 -19.61 -1.40 -11.30
CA MET A 145 -18.58 -1.75 -10.31
C MET A 145 -17.30 -2.24 -10.98
N ALA A 146 -17.42 -3.10 -11.99
CA ALA A 146 -16.27 -3.57 -12.76
C ALA A 146 -15.52 -2.39 -13.42
N LEU A 147 -16.26 -1.46 -14.04
CA LEU A 147 -15.66 -0.25 -14.61
C LEU A 147 -14.98 0.62 -13.56
N THR A 148 -15.57 0.77 -12.37
CA THR A 148 -14.96 1.50 -11.25
C THR A 148 -13.61 0.90 -10.87
N ILE A 149 -13.50 -0.43 -10.76
CA ILE A 149 -12.23 -1.11 -10.49
C ILE A 149 -11.20 -0.79 -11.58
N ILE A 150 -11.60 -0.85 -12.86
CA ILE A 150 -10.69 -0.55 -13.98
C ILE A 150 -10.15 0.87 -13.87
N VAL A 151 -11.05 1.87 -13.79
CA VAL A 151 -10.68 3.28 -13.76
C VAL A 151 -9.79 3.60 -12.56
N MET A 152 -10.19 3.18 -11.36
CA MET A 152 -9.43 3.42 -10.14
C MET A 152 -8.07 2.71 -10.17
N SER A 153 -8.02 1.48 -10.69
CA SER A 153 -6.77 0.72 -10.80
C SER A 153 -5.78 1.38 -11.76
N PHE A 154 -6.23 1.86 -12.92
CA PHE A 154 -5.33 2.57 -13.84
C PHE A 154 -4.84 3.92 -13.26
N LYS A 155 -5.69 4.63 -12.51
CA LYS A 155 -5.28 5.84 -11.79
C LYS A 155 -4.22 5.52 -10.74
N SER A 156 -4.44 4.50 -9.91
CA SER A 156 -3.49 4.06 -8.88
C SER A 156 -2.18 3.53 -9.50
N ARG A 157 -2.26 2.82 -10.65
CA ARG A 157 -1.07 2.35 -11.37
C ARG A 157 -0.11 3.48 -11.72
N LYS A 158 -0.61 4.65 -12.16
CA LYS A 158 0.23 5.81 -12.49
C LYS A 158 1.08 6.25 -11.30
N THR A 159 0.57 6.18 -10.08
CA THR A 159 1.31 6.53 -8.87
C THR A 159 2.56 5.66 -8.70
N TYR A 160 2.44 4.34 -8.89
CA TYR A 160 3.57 3.43 -8.71
C TYR A 160 4.52 3.42 -9.90
N VAL A 161 4.02 3.49 -11.13
CA VAL A 161 4.86 3.47 -12.35
C VAL A 161 5.70 4.74 -12.45
N ASN A 162 5.10 5.90 -12.19
CA ASN A 162 5.75 7.20 -12.35
C ASN A 162 6.58 7.63 -11.12
N ALA A 163 6.55 6.85 -10.04
CA ALA A 163 7.35 7.14 -8.86
C ALA A 163 8.85 7.16 -9.20
N LYS A 164 9.51 8.27 -8.87
CA LYS A 164 10.98 8.39 -8.95
C LYS A 164 11.57 7.59 -7.77
N VAL A 165 12.52 6.70 -8.04
CA VAL A 165 13.23 5.86 -7.04
C VAL A 165 14.72 5.97 -7.27
#